data_c8d13b4a21049b941bfa4ae44aa4e062
#
_entry.id   c8d13b4a21049b941bfa4ae44aa4e062
#
_cell.length_a   1.000
_cell.length_b   1.000
_cell.length_c   1.000
_cell.angle_alpha   90.00
_cell.angle_beta   90.00
_cell.angle_gamma   90.00
#
_symmetry.space_group_name_H-M   'P 1'
#
loop_
_entity.id
_entity.type
_entity.pdbx_description
1 polymer ?
#
loop_
_entity_poly.entity_id
_entity_poly.type
_entity_poly.pdbx_seq_one_letter_code
_entity_poly.pdbx_strand_id
1 'polypeptide(L)'
;MLAFTKRHWLTLAAGLLAAALLLSRRVTPAAAARAIDVDLLLVLFALLTAIEILRASGYLDLAVDSTLIRFRTTRGFSLALVLMSGVLASLVTNDVTLFIIIPFTIVASRFSDFDVEDAVVLEIIASNLIGCLTPLGNPQNLFIFHRSG
;
A
#
# COMPACT_ATOMS: atom_id res chain seq x y z
N MET A 1 -20.79 18.05 10.84
CA MET A 1 -21.49 16.83 10.46
C MET A 1 -21.36 16.51 8.97
N LEU A 2 -21.69 17.42 8.06
CA LEU A 2 -21.57 17.23 6.59
C LEU A 2 -20.13 16.91 6.09
N ALA A 3 -19.10 17.47 6.69
CA ALA A 3 -17.71 17.21 6.32
C ALA A 3 -17.24 15.78 6.71
N PHE A 4 -17.73 15.27 7.83
CA PHE A 4 -17.45 13.89 8.27
C PHE A 4 -18.11 12.88 7.33
N THR A 5 -19.35 13.13 6.93
CA THR A 5 -20.11 12.26 6.01
C THR A 5 -19.45 12.22 4.62
N LYS A 6 -18.97 13.38 4.10
CA LYS A 6 -18.25 13.42 2.82
C LYS A 6 -16.93 12.65 2.85
N ARG A 7 -16.23 12.63 3.98
CA ARG A 7 -14.95 11.93 4.12
C ARG A 7 -15.11 10.41 4.27
N HIS A 8 -16.24 9.96 4.85
CA HIS A 8 -16.46 8.54 5.17
C HIS A 8 -17.66 7.94 4.44
N TRP A 9 -18.11 8.55 3.34
CA TRP A 9 -19.32 8.10 2.65
C TRP A 9 -19.23 6.66 2.12
N LEU A 10 -18.03 6.23 1.66
CA LEU A 10 -17.80 4.86 1.21
C LEU A 10 -17.93 3.86 2.36
N THR A 11 -17.36 4.18 3.52
CA THR A 11 -17.45 3.33 4.71
C THR A 11 -18.88 3.23 5.20
N LEU A 12 -19.61 4.35 5.20
CA LEU A 12 -21.02 4.38 5.58
C LEU A 12 -21.89 3.59 4.58
N ALA A 13 -21.66 3.77 3.28
CA ALA A 13 -22.37 3.04 2.24
C ALA A 13 -22.11 1.53 2.33
N ALA A 14 -20.87 1.11 2.53
CA ALA A 14 -20.50 -0.29 2.74
C ALA A 14 -21.15 -0.87 4.00
N GLY A 15 -21.14 -0.12 5.10
CA GLY A 15 -21.79 -0.51 6.35
C GLY A 15 -23.31 -0.67 6.22
N LEU A 16 -23.97 0.27 5.52
CA LEU A 16 -25.40 0.19 5.23
C LEU A 16 -25.75 -1.00 4.34
N LEU A 17 -24.94 -1.27 3.32
CA LEU A 17 -25.11 -2.43 2.44
C LEU A 17 -24.95 -3.73 3.22
N ALA A 18 -23.94 -3.84 4.07
CA ALA A 18 -23.71 -5.01 4.92
C ALA A 18 -24.88 -5.23 5.89
N ALA A 19 -25.36 -4.15 6.53
CA ALA A 19 -26.51 -4.22 7.41
C ALA A 19 -27.79 -4.67 6.66
N ALA A 20 -28.03 -4.12 5.46
CA ALA A 20 -29.17 -4.51 4.64
C ALA A 20 -29.11 -5.98 4.22
N LEU A 21 -27.94 -6.50 3.87
CA LEU A 21 -27.73 -7.92 3.54
C LEU A 21 -27.99 -8.84 4.73
N LEU A 22 -27.56 -8.46 5.93
CA LEU A 22 -27.81 -9.20 7.15
C LEU A 22 -29.29 -9.18 7.54
N LEU A 23 -29.94 -8.01 7.46
CA LEU A 23 -31.38 -7.85 7.76
C LEU A 23 -32.27 -8.60 6.76
N SER A 24 -31.88 -8.65 5.49
CA SER A 24 -32.58 -9.42 4.45
C SER A 24 -32.48 -10.94 4.62
N ARG A 25 -31.71 -11.41 5.62
CA ARG A 25 -31.38 -12.81 5.88
C ARG A 25 -30.75 -13.56 4.69
N ARG A 26 -30.32 -12.84 3.65
CA ARG A 26 -29.61 -13.42 2.51
C ARG A 26 -28.19 -13.87 2.88
N VAL A 27 -27.63 -13.25 3.92
CA VAL A 27 -26.32 -13.60 4.49
C VAL A 27 -26.52 -13.89 5.97
N THR A 28 -26.10 -15.06 6.39
CA THR A 28 -26.12 -15.40 7.83
C THR A 28 -24.93 -14.74 8.53
N PRO A 29 -25.03 -14.39 9.82
CA PRO A 29 -23.89 -13.86 10.59
C PRO A 29 -22.66 -14.77 10.54
N ALA A 30 -22.87 -16.10 10.51
CA ALA A 30 -21.80 -17.07 10.38
C ALA A 30 -21.11 -17.01 8.99
N ALA A 31 -21.88 -16.78 7.92
CA ALA A 31 -21.31 -16.60 6.58
C ALA A 31 -20.56 -15.27 6.47
N ALA A 32 -21.07 -14.20 7.07
CA ALA A 32 -20.38 -12.93 7.14
C ALA A 32 -19.04 -13.03 7.91
N ALA A 33 -19.04 -13.73 9.04
CA ALA A 33 -17.82 -13.96 9.83
C ALA A 33 -16.78 -14.78 9.05
N ARG A 34 -17.20 -15.78 8.27
CA ARG A 34 -16.30 -16.56 7.42
C ARG A 34 -15.75 -15.80 6.20
N ALA A 35 -16.43 -14.75 5.79
CA ALA A 35 -15.96 -13.87 4.70
C ALA A 35 -14.83 -12.93 5.14
N ILE A 36 -14.61 -12.80 6.46
CA ILE A 36 -13.48 -12.04 7.01
C ILE A 36 -12.25 -12.94 6.92
N ASP A 37 -11.30 -12.54 6.08
CA ASP A 37 -10.00 -13.18 5.99
C ASP A 37 -9.12 -12.72 7.17
N VAL A 38 -9.19 -13.50 8.26
CA VAL A 38 -8.46 -13.20 9.50
C VAL A 38 -6.96 -13.31 9.29
N ASP A 39 -6.52 -14.25 8.45
CA ASP A 39 -5.10 -14.43 8.15
C ASP A 39 -4.54 -13.21 7.42
N LEU A 40 -5.27 -12.67 6.45
CA LEU A 40 -4.92 -11.42 5.78
C LEU A 40 -4.85 -10.26 6.77
N LEU A 41 -5.82 -10.12 7.67
CA LEU A 41 -5.81 -9.06 8.68
C LEU A 41 -4.62 -9.18 9.64
N LEU A 42 -4.26 -10.40 10.04
CA LEU A 42 -3.08 -10.63 10.88
C LEU A 42 -1.79 -10.28 10.16
N VAL A 43 -1.66 -10.64 8.89
CA VAL A 43 -0.49 -10.28 8.07
C VAL A 43 -0.39 -8.77 7.93
N LEU A 44 -1.50 -8.07 7.63
CA LEU A 44 -1.51 -6.61 7.55
C LEU A 44 -1.15 -5.97 8.88
N PHE A 45 -1.69 -6.46 9.99
CA PHE A 45 -1.38 -5.95 11.33
C PHE A 45 0.10 -6.14 11.67
N ALA A 46 0.66 -7.32 11.40
CA ALA A 46 2.06 -7.62 11.64
C ALA A 46 2.97 -6.71 10.78
N LEU A 47 2.62 -6.51 9.50
CA LEU A 47 3.37 -5.65 8.59
C LEU A 47 3.35 -4.18 9.05
N LEU A 48 2.16 -3.65 9.38
CA LEU A 48 2.05 -2.27 9.88
C LEU A 48 2.80 -2.08 11.19
N THR A 49 2.76 -3.07 12.09
CA THR A 49 3.51 -3.04 13.36
C THR A 49 5.02 -3.04 13.10
N ALA A 50 5.49 -3.88 12.19
CA ALA A 50 6.90 -3.93 11.82
C ALA A 50 7.39 -2.61 11.21
N ILE A 51 6.60 -1.98 10.35
CA ILE A 51 6.89 -0.67 9.77
C ILE A 51 6.96 0.40 10.86
N GLU A 52 6.02 0.39 11.82
CA GLU A 52 6.02 1.37 12.90
C GLU A 52 7.21 1.19 13.86
N ILE A 53 7.60 -0.06 14.14
CA ILE A 53 8.83 -0.35 14.90
C ILE A 53 10.06 0.15 14.14
N LEU A 54 10.14 -0.10 12.84
CA LEU A 54 11.24 0.36 11.99
C LEU A 54 11.33 1.90 11.97
N ARG A 55 10.18 2.56 11.91
CA ARG A 55 10.06 4.02 11.98
C ARG A 55 10.50 4.55 13.35
N ALA A 56 10.00 3.95 14.44
CA ALA A 56 10.32 4.35 15.79
C ALA A 56 11.79 4.12 16.16
N SER A 57 12.45 3.15 15.53
CA SER A 57 13.87 2.84 15.75
C SER A 57 14.83 3.85 15.10
N GLY A 58 14.35 4.76 14.24
CA GLY A 58 15.17 5.71 13.49
C GLY A 58 15.96 5.10 12.31
N TYR A 59 15.80 3.81 12.05
CA TYR A 59 16.47 3.18 10.88
C TYR A 59 16.01 3.76 9.54
N LEU A 60 14.73 4.17 9.45
CA LEU A 60 14.23 4.83 8.23
C LEU A 60 14.91 6.17 8.02
N ASP A 61 15.12 6.97 9.08
CA ASP A 61 15.81 8.26 8.99
C ASP A 61 17.25 8.06 8.51
N LEU A 62 17.97 7.09 9.07
CA LEU A 62 19.33 6.74 8.64
C LEU A 62 19.39 6.25 7.20
N ALA A 63 18.43 5.43 6.77
CA ALA A 63 18.35 4.95 5.39
C ALA A 63 18.06 6.09 4.41
N VAL A 64 17.18 7.03 4.78
CA VAL A 64 16.89 8.23 3.99
C VAL A 64 18.13 9.11 3.88
N ASP A 65 18.79 9.43 4.99
CA ASP A 65 19.98 10.26 5.00
C ASP A 65 21.10 9.67 4.12
N SER A 66 21.36 8.38 4.27
CA SER A 66 22.38 7.70 3.45
C SER A 66 22.05 7.69 1.96
N THR A 67 20.76 7.67 1.62
CA THR A 67 20.29 7.67 0.23
C THR A 67 20.31 9.07 -0.34
N LEU A 68 19.87 10.09 0.42
CA LEU A 68 19.84 11.48 -0.01
C LEU A 68 21.24 12.01 -0.38
N ILE A 69 22.26 11.63 0.38
CA ILE A 69 23.66 12.01 0.10
C ILE A 69 24.10 11.57 -1.30
N ARG A 70 23.51 10.49 -1.83
CA ARG A 70 23.85 9.93 -3.15
C ARG A 70 23.15 10.66 -4.30
N PHE A 71 22.05 11.33 -4.05
CA PHE A 71 21.29 12.06 -5.06
C PHE A 71 21.57 13.56 -4.98
N ARG A 72 22.06 14.15 -6.08
CA ARG A 72 22.39 15.58 -6.17
C ARG A 72 21.14 16.47 -6.34
N THR A 73 20.00 15.89 -6.67
CA THR A 73 18.77 16.63 -6.95
C THR A 73 17.56 15.92 -6.33
N THR A 74 16.64 16.71 -5.82
CA THR A 74 15.36 16.25 -5.27
C THR A 74 14.55 15.45 -6.28
N ARG A 75 14.55 15.89 -7.55
CA ARG A 75 13.87 15.16 -8.64
C ARG A 75 14.48 13.79 -8.90
N GLY A 76 15.82 13.70 -8.87
CA GLY A 76 16.52 12.43 -9.04
C GLY A 76 16.21 11.45 -7.90
N PHE A 77 16.11 11.97 -6.68
CA PHE A 77 15.73 11.17 -5.52
C PHE A 77 14.29 10.68 -5.61
N SER A 78 13.33 11.57 -5.91
CA SER A 78 11.92 11.17 -6.09
C SER A 78 11.77 10.13 -7.21
N LEU A 79 12.43 10.32 -8.35
CA LEU A 79 12.41 9.33 -9.43
C LEU A 79 13.01 7.99 -9.02
N ALA A 80 14.06 7.99 -8.21
CA ALA A 80 14.63 6.75 -7.67
C ALA A 80 13.65 6.00 -6.76
N LEU A 81 12.89 6.70 -5.92
CA LEU A 81 11.83 6.10 -5.11
C LEU A 81 10.73 5.47 -5.96
N VAL A 82 10.28 6.19 -6.99
CA VAL A 82 9.28 5.70 -7.95
C VAL A 82 9.77 4.44 -8.67
N LEU A 83 11.00 4.44 -9.18
CA LEU A 83 11.58 3.26 -9.83
C LEU A 83 11.78 2.10 -8.86
N MET A 84 12.22 2.39 -7.63
CA MET A 84 12.40 1.39 -6.59
C MET A 84 11.06 0.73 -6.21
N SER A 85 9.97 1.51 -6.14
CA SER A 85 8.64 0.96 -5.89
C SER A 85 8.21 -0.02 -6.98
N GLY A 86 8.45 0.31 -8.25
CA GLY A 86 8.17 -0.59 -9.37
C GLY A 86 9.00 -1.88 -9.33
N VAL A 87 10.31 -1.76 -9.11
CA VAL A 87 11.20 -2.92 -9.03
C VAL A 87 10.84 -3.82 -7.85
N LEU A 88 10.59 -3.25 -6.68
CA LEU A 88 10.15 -4.01 -5.51
C LEU A 88 8.82 -4.72 -5.78
N ALA A 89 7.85 -4.04 -6.40
CA ALA A 89 6.55 -4.62 -6.73
C ALA A 89 6.65 -5.80 -7.72
N SER A 90 7.68 -5.85 -8.54
CA SER A 90 7.93 -6.99 -9.42
C SER A 90 8.52 -8.22 -8.69
N LEU A 91 9.13 -8.03 -7.54
CA LEU A 91 9.77 -9.09 -6.75
C LEU A 91 8.90 -9.60 -5.61
N VAL A 92 8.05 -8.72 -5.06
CA VAL A 92 7.14 -9.03 -3.97
C VAL A 92 5.71 -8.86 -4.51
N THR A 93 4.83 -8.19 -3.78
CA THR A 93 3.53 -7.77 -4.30
C THR A 93 3.46 -6.24 -4.29
N ASN A 94 2.64 -5.66 -5.17
CA ASN A 94 2.44 -4.21 -5.22
C ASN A 94 1.96 -3.66 -3.87
N ASP A 95 1.05 -4.37 -3.20
CA ASP A 95 0.49 -3.93 -1.92
C ASP A 95 1.56 -3.88 -0.83
N VAL A 96 2.35 -4.95 -0.68
CA VAL A 96 3.46 -5.01 0.30
C VAL A 96 4.50 -3.94 -0.01
N THR A 97 4.80 -3.73 -1.28
CA THR A 97 5.74 -2.68 -1.72
C THR A 97 5.27 -1.30 -1.27
N LEU A 98 4.01 -0.95 -1.52
CA LEU A 98 3.46 0.35 -1.15
C LEU A 98 3.44 0.56 0.36
N PHE A 99 3.17 -0.49 1.15
CA PHE A 99 3.25 -0.42 2.61
C PHE A 99 4.66 -0.10 3.13
N ILE A 100 5.69 -0.46 2.38
CA ILE A 100 7.09 -0.16 2.73
C ILE A 100 7.51 1.21 2.20
N ILE A 101 7.26 1.47 0.91
CA ILE A 101 7.78 2.66 0.22
C ILE A 101 7.07 3.94 0.68
N ILE A 102 5.76 3.95 0.83
CA ILE A 102 5.02 5.17 1.19
C ILE A 102 5.48 5.75 2.54
N PRO A 103 5.60 4.98 3.63
CA PRO A 103 6.19 5.51 4.88
C PRO A 103 7.61 6.04 4.71
N PHE A 104 8.44 5.38 3.88
CA PHE A 104 9.79 5.84 3.58
C PHE A 104 9.77 7.17 2.83
N THR A 105 8.91 7.33 1.84
CA THR A 105 8.71 8.58 1.07
C THR A 105 8.24 9.72 1.97
N ILE A 106 7.31 9.45 2.90
CA ILE A 106 6.84 10.44 3.88
C ILE A 106 7.99 10.87 4.83
N VAL A 107 8.84 9.97 5.25
CA VAL A 107 10.02 10.32 6.06
C VAL A 107 11.02 11.11 5.22
N ALA A 108 11.29 10.67 3.99
CA ALA A 108 12.22 11.32 3.08
C ALA A 108 11.84 12.77 2.74
N SER A 109 10.54 13.07 2.68
CA SER A 109 10.07 14.44 2.43
C SER A 109 10.41 15.44 3.54
N ARG A 110 10.74 14.96 4.73
CA ARG A 110 11.19 15.84 5.82
C ARG A 110 12.61 16.37 5.61
N PHE A 111 13.39 15.68 4.79
CA PHE A 111 14.79 15.98 4.51
C PHE A 111 15.00 16.54 3.11
N SER A 112 13.97 16.53 2.26
CA SER A 112 14.07 16.90 0.86
C SER A 112 12.77 17.56 0.40
N ASP A 113 12.89 18.70 -0.26
CA ASP A 113 11.75 19.50 -0.72
C ASP A 113 11.20 18.94 -2.05
N PHE A 114 10.30 17.95 -1.94
CA PHE A 114 9.53 17.41 -3.06
C PHE A 114 8.07 17.22 -2.67
N ASP A 115 7.18 17.22 -3.66
CA ASP A 115 5.77 16.96 -3.44
C ASP A 115 5.53 15.49 -3.12
N VAL A 116 5.08 15.23 -1.89
CA VAL A 116 4.81 13.87 -1.39
C VAL A 116 3.63 13.25 -2.11
N GLU A 117 2.59 14.05 -2.40
CA GLU A 117 1.37 13.54 -3.04
C GLU A 117 1.69 13.06 -4.45
N ASP A 118 2.42 13.86 -5.21
CA ASP A 118 2.88 13.50 -6.57
C ASP A 118 3.80 12.28 -6.54
N ALA A 119 4.75 12.23 -5.60
CA ALA A 119 5.65 11.09 -5.47
C ALA A 119 4.89 9.79 -5.17
N VAL A 120 3.98 9.82 -4.20
CA VAL A 120 3.16 8.64 -3.82
C VAL A 120 2.26 8.21 -4.98
N VAL A 121 1.65 9.13 -5.71
CA VAL A 121 0.84 8.79 -6.90
C VAL A 121 1.71 8.10 -7.96
N LEU A 122 2.90 8.61 -8.23
CA LEU A 122 3.82 7.99 -9.18
C LEU A 122 4.32 6.62 -8.70
N GLU A 123 4.57 6.44 -7.42
CA GLU A 123 4.94 5.15 -6.81
C GLU A 123 3.82 4.12 -6.96
N ILE A 124 2.56 4.50 -6.74
CA ILE A 124 1.40 3.64 -6.94
C ILE A 124 1.29 3.23 -8.41
N ILE A 125 1.46 4.17 -9.33
CA ILE A 125 1.42 3.89 -10.77
C ILE A 125 2.57 2.95 -11.15
N ALA A 126 3.80 3.25 -10.72
CA ALA A 126 4.98 2.46 -11.04
C ALA A 126 4.90 1.04 -10.46
N SER A 127 4.46 0.89 -9.22
CA SER A 127 4.29 -0.43 -8.58
C SER A 127 3.29 -1.30 -9.32
N ASN A 128 2.19 -0.72 -9.79
CA ASN A 128 1.20 -1.45 -10.58
C ASN A 128 1.70 -1.77 -11.99
N LEU A 129 2.29 -0.82 -12.70
CA LEU A 129 2.77 -1.03 -14.06
C LEU A 129 3.95 -2.01 -14.13
N ILE A 130 4.97 -1.78 -13.30
CA ILE A 130 6.17 -2.64 -13.30
C ILE A 130 5.88 -3.96 -12.60
N GLY A 131 5.05 -3.96 -11.57
CA GLY A 131 4.56 -5.18 -10.91
C GLY A 131 3.80 -6.12 -11.87
N CYS A 132 3.19 -5.58 -12.94
CA CYS A 132 2.56 -6.41 -13.97
C CYS A 132 3.56 -7.20 -14.84
N LEU A 133 4.85 -6.89 -14.80
CA LEU A 133 5.87 -7.60 -15.58
C LEU A 133 6.18 -9.00 -15.04
N THR A 134 5.80 -9.28 -13.80
CA THR A 134 6.06 -10.58 -13.17
C THR A 134 4.78 -11.22 -12.64
N PRO A 135 4.73 -12.55 -12.57
CA PRO A 135 3.61 -13.25 -11.94
C PRO A 135 3.46 -12.94 -10.44
N LEU A 136 4.55 -12.53 -9.78
CA LEU A 136 4.60 -12.28 -8.34
C LEU A 136 4.06 -10.90 -7.96
N GLY A 137 4.04 -9.95 -8.89
CA GLY A 137 3.70 -8.55 -8.62
C GLY A 137 2.27 -8.33 -8.10
N ASN A 138 1.33 -9.19 -8.46
CA ASN A 138 0.01 -9.21 -7.84
C ASN A 138 -0.70 -10.57 -8.06
N PRO A 139 -1.74 -10.90 -7.24
CA PRO A 139 -2.45 -12.18 -7.33
C PRO A 139 -3.12 -12.40 -8.69
N GLN A 140 -3.55 -11.33 -9.36
CA GLN A 140 -4.18 -11.42 -10.67
C GLN A 140 -3.19 -11.91 -11.73
N ASN A 141 -1.95 -11.42 -11.71
CA ASN A 141 -0.90 -11.86 -12.61
C ASN A 141 -0.55 -13.33 -12.39
N LEU A 142 -0.44 -13.75 -11.13
CA LEU A 142 -0.18 -15.13 -10.78
C LEU A 142 -1.28 -16.07 -11.31
N PHE A 143 -2.54 -15.65 -11.18
CA PHE A 143 -3.69 -16.38 -11.71
C PHE A 143 -3.64 -16.50 -13.24
N ILE A 144 -3.37 -15.39 -13.94
CA ILE A 144 -3.26 -15.36 -15.41
C ILE A 144 -2.10 -16.26 -15.86
N PHE A 145 -0.94 -16.13 -15.23
CA PHE A 145 0.24 -16.93 -15.53
C PHE A 145 -0.02 -18.44 -15.37
N HIS A 146 -0.69 -18.82 -14.29
CA HIS A 146 -1.00 -20.22 -14.03
C HIS A 146 -2.02 -20.80 -15.02
N ARG A 147 -2.86 -19.96 -15.63
CA ARG A 147 -3.88 -20.39 -16.58
C ARG A 147 -3.42 -20.32 -18.05
N SER A 148 -2.37 -19.56 -18.34
CA SER A 148 -1.84 -19.36 -19.68
C SER A 148 -0.67 -20.27 -20.03
N GLY A 149 -0.05 -20.91 -19.05
CA GLY A 149 1.10 -21.79 -19.21
C GLY A 149 0.78 -23.21 -19.17
#